data_c89dfa992c154223d2db4838d4f0b941
#
_entry.id   c89dfa992c154223d2db4838d4f0b941
#
_cell.length_a   1.000
_cell.length_b   1.000
_cell.length_c   1.000
_cell.angle_alpha   90.00
_cell.angle_beta   90.00
_cell.angle_gamma   90.00
#
_symmetry.space_group_name_H-M   'P 1'
#
loop_
_entity.id
_entity.type
_entity.pdbx_description
1 polymer ?
#
loop_
_entity_poly.entity_id
_entity_poly.type
_entity_poly.pdbx_seq_one_letter_code
_entity_poly.pdbx_strand_id
1 'polypeptide(L)'
;MRGGTANCCVVISEEEIICPIVLEPTELIAMNLPSLLKFEPTVVKGGTIFVNSSIITEKVTRDDVRAIYVPCLDIANELGNAKVANMVMLGAYIEAMGNLGVETIKEMLVHMFTGPKAKLVDLNIEALRRGAACVK
;
A
#
# COMPACT_ATOMS: atom_id res chain seq x y z
N MET A 1 8.33 -17.45 14.65
CA MET A 1 8.52 -16.18 15.37
C MET A 1 7.62 -15.13 14.76
N ARG A 2 6.87 -14.45 15.55
CA ARG A 2 6.05 -13.30 15.13
C ARG A 2 6.63 -12.05 15.76
N GLY A 3 6.97 -11.09 14.91
CA GLY A 3 7.62 -9.83 15.28
C GLY A 3 8.82 -9.56 14.41
N GLY A 4 9.16 -8.30 14.24
CA GLY A 4 10.19 -7.85 13.34
C GLY A 4 9.62 -7.35 12.01
N THR A 5 10.48 -7.21 11.02
CA THR A 5 10.09 -6.72 9.71
C THR A 5 9.70 -7.87 8.78
N ALA A 6 8.53 -7.76 8.15
CA ALA A 6 8.13 -8.62 7.05
C ALA A 6 8.02 -7.76 5.78
N ASN A 7 8.45 -8.27 4.65
CA ASN A 7 8.36 -7.54 3.40
C ASN A 7 7.93 -8.45 2.24
N CYS A 8 7.45 -7.82 1.19
CA CYS A 8 7.08 -8.48 -0.06
C CYS A 8 7.53 -7.57 -1.21
N CYS A 9 8.14 -8.16 -2.23
CA CYS A 9 8.54 -7.44 -3.42
C CYS A 9 7.61 -7.81 -4.58
N VAL A 10 7.15 -6.81 -5.30
CA VAL A 10 6.32 -6.99 -6.50
C VAL A 10 6.99 -6.26 -7.65
N VAL A 11 7.14 -6.93 -8.78
CA VAL A 11 7.70 -6.34 -9.99
C VAL A 11 6.63 -6.37 -11.08
N ILE A 12 6.38 -5.20 -11.70
CA ILE A 12 5.47 -5.07 -12.83
C ILE A 12 6.30 -4.55 -14.01
N SER A 13 6.32 -5.30 -15.11
CA SER A 13 7.11 -4.95 -16.30
C SER A 13 6.42 -5.46 -17.54
N GLU A 14 6.63 -4.75 -18.66
CA GLU A 14 6.25 -5.21 -20.00
C GLU A 14 7.27 -6.20 -20.56
N GLU A 15 8.46 -6.25 -19.96
CA GLU A 15 9.52 -7.15 -20.36
C GLU A 15 9.56 -8.37 -19.42
N GLU A 16 10.27 -9.43 -19.84
CA GLU A 16 10.43 -10.63 -19.03
C GLU A 16 11.12 -10.33 -17.71
N ILE A 17 10.50 -10.79 -16.62
CA ILE A 17 11.06 -10.63 -15.27
C ILE A 17 11.90 -11.85 -14.94
N ILE A 18 13.22 -11.69 -15.02
CA ILE A 18 14.18 -12.77 -14.75
C ILE A 18 14.36 -12.98 -13.23
N CYS A 19 14.33 -11.88 -12.47
CA CYS A 19 14.53 -11.93 -11.03
C CYS A 19 13.52 -11.00 -10.31
N PRO A 20 12.68 -11.55 -9.42
CA PRO A 20 11.69 -10.73 -8.70
C PRO A 20 12.24 -10.07 -7.45
N ILE A 21 13.55 -10.19 -7.18
CA ILE A 21 14.18 -9.54 -6.03
C ILE A 21 14.40 -8.07 -6.34
N VAL A 22 13.88 -7.20 -5.49
CA VAL A 22 13.98 -5.76 -5.65
C VAL A 22 14.91 -5.20 -4.58
N LEU A 23 16.07 -4.71 -5.01
CA LEU A 23 17.06 -4.09 -4.12
C LEU A 23 16.86 -2.57 -4.04
N GLU A 24 16.44 -1.96 -5.13
CA GLU A 24 16.22 -0.52 -5.25
C GLU A 24 14.80 -0.29 -5.79
N PRO A 25 13.78 -0.27 -4.91
CA PRO A 25 12.40 -0.12 -5.35
C PRO A 25 12.12 1.29 -5.87
N THR A 26 11.24 1.37 -6.85
CA THR A 26 10.70 2.65 -7.33
C THR A 26 9.61 3.17 -6.41
N GLU A 27 8.87 2.27 -5.79
CA GLU A 27 7.86 2.59 -4.78
C GLU A 27 8.06 1.73 -3.53
N LEU A 28 7.89 2.36 -2.37
CA LEU A 28 7.93 1.69 -1.07
C LEU A 28 6.62 1.94 -0.35
N ILE A 29 6.02 0.88 0.18
CA ILE A 29 4.89 0.99 1.10
C ILE A 29 5.38 0.58 2.48
N ALA A 30 5.44 1.52 3.41
CA ALA A 30 5.88 1.30 4.78
C ALA A 30 4.69 1.31 5.73
N MET A 31 4.37 0.14 6.29
CA MET A 31 3.24 -0.03 7.20
C MET A 31 3.63 0.17 8.67
N ASN A 32 4.92 0.10 9.00
CA ASN A 32 5.43 0.38 10.34
C ASN A 32 6.79 1.08 10.28
N LEU A 33 7.19 1.67 11.40
CA LEU A 33 8.43 2.45 11.48
C LEU A 33 9.70 1.64 11.20
N PRO A 34 9.90 0.43 11.76
CA PRO A 34 11.10 -0.34 11.44
C PRO A 34 11.28 -0.60 9.93
N SER A 35 10.19 -0.85 9.22
CA SER A 35 10.23 -1.02 7.77
C SER A 35 10.59 0.26 7.04
N LEU A 36 10.05 1.40 7.47
CA LEU A 36 10.40 2.71 6.90
C LEU A 36 11.90 2.97 7.06
N LEU A 37 12.42 2.83 8.27
CA LEU A 37 13.83 3.09 8.56
C LEU A 37 14.77 2.16 7.78
N LYS A 38 14.37 0.91 7.60
CA LYS A 38 15.18 -0.09 6.89
C LYS A 38 15.20 0.16 5.38
N PHE A 39 14.07 0.47 4.78
CA PHE A 39 13.92 0.49 3.32
C PHE A 39 13.95 1.88 2.68
N GLU A 40 13.69 2.94 3.44
CA GLU A 40 13.76 4.31 2.92
C GLU A 40 15.06 4.60 2.15
N PRO A 41 16.26 4.22 2.67
CA PRO A 41 17.50 4.48 1.95
C PRO A 41 17.64 3.74 0.62
N THR A 42 16.88 2.66 0.42
CA THR A 42 16.97 1.82 -0.78
C THR A 42 16.14 2.34 -1.95
N VAL A 43 15.16 3.22 -1.71
CA VAL A 43 14.27 3.75 -2.74
C VAL A 43 15.08 4.57 -3.74
N VAL A 44 14.83 4.38 -5.04
CA VAL A 44 15.52 5.12 -6.08
C VAL A 44 15.22 6.62 -6.00
N LYS A 45 16.15 7.43 -6.44
CA LYS A 45 15.93 8.87 -6.57
C LYS A 45 14.74 9.16 -7.48
N GLY A 46 13.85 10.01 -7.00
CA GLY A 46 12.59 10.29 -7.72
C GLY A 46 11.49 9.28 -7.48
N GLY A 47 11.74 8.26 -6.65
CA GLY A 47 10.73 7.26 -6.28
C GLY A 47 9.68 7.82 -5.31
N THR A 48 8.74 6.96 -4.93
CA THR A 48 7.62 7.33 -4.05
C THR A 48 7.60 6.43 -2.82
N ILE A 49 7.38 7.04 -1.64
CA ILE A 49 7.23 6.32 -0.38
C ILE A 49 5.83 6.58 0.19
N PHE A 50 5.08 5.51 0.40
CA PHE A 50 3.77 5.54 1.04
C PHE A 50 3.96 5.17 2.52
N VAL A 51 3.50 6.02 3.42
CA VAL A 51 3.71 5.87 4.86
C VAL A 51 2.37 5.71 5.56
N ASN A 52 2.26 4.67 6.41
CA ASN A 52 1.10 4.50 7.29
C ASN A 52 1.18 5.52 8.45
N SER A 53 0.60 6.68 8.25
CA SER A 53 0.66 7.78 9.21
C SER A 53 -0.15 7.57 10.49
N SER A 54 -0.99 6.52 10.53
CA SER A 54 -1.68 6.14 11.78
C SER A 54 -0.72 5.61 12.84
N ILE A 55 0.40 5.01 12.42
CA ILE A 55 1.37 4.38 13.32
C ILE A 55 2.71 5.09 13.27
N ILE A 56 3.13 5.54 12.08
CA ILE A 56 4.42 6.18 11.85
C ILE A 56 4.25 7.68 12.01
N THR A 57 4.82 8.24 13.06
CA THR A 57 4.81 9.69 13.32
C THR A 57 5.98 10.41 12.70
N GLU A 58 7.05 9.67 12.41
CA GLU A 58 8.26 10.19 11.77
C GLU A 58 8.00 10.51 10.30
N LYS A 59 8.64 11.55 9.82
CA LYS A 59 8.58 11.96 8.42
C LYS A 59 9.71 11.31 7.62
N VAL A 60 9.47 11.13 6.33
CA VAL A 60 10.52 10.72 5.39
C VAL A 60 11.61 11.79 5.42
N THR A 61 12.86 11.37 5.58
CA THR A 61 13.99 12.29 5.73
C THR A 61 14.59 12.71 4.40
N ARG A 62 14.30 11.95 3.33
CA ARG A 62 14.83 12.24 2.00
C ARG A 62 13.98 13.29 1.28
N ASP A 63 14.66 14.20 0.60
CA ASP A 63 14.04 15.25 -0.21
C ASP A 63 14.00 14.93 -1.71
N ASP A 64 14.64 13.83 -2.11
CA ASP A 64 14.71 13.37 -3.49
C ASP A 64 13.63 12.32 -3.85
N VAL A 65 12.68 12.07 -2.95
CA VAL A 65 11.57 11.15 -3.15
C VAL A 65 10.24 11.83 -2.80
N ARG A 66 9.17 11.36 -3.42
CA ARG A 66 7.81 11.78 -3.07
C ARG A 66 7.34 10.98 -1.87
N ALA A 67 6.85 11.66 -0.84
CA ALA A 67 6.28 11.01 0.34
C ALA A 67 4.77 11.23 0.38
N ILE A 68 4.01 10.14 0.57
CA ILE A 68 2.56 10.16 0.68
C ILE A 68 2.18 9.53 2.02
N TYR A 69 1.49 10.27 2.85
CA TYR A 69 1.09 9.86 4.20
C TYR A 69 -0.38 9.45 4.20
N VAL A 70 -0.66 8.20 4.53
CA VAL A 70 -2.01 7.64 4.52
C VAL A 70 -2.34 7.12 5.92
N PRO A 71 -3.37 7.66 6.62
CA PRO A 71 -3.76 7.17 7.93
C PRO A 71 -4.63 5.92 7.79
N CYS A 72 -4.03 4.84 7.26
CA CYS A 72 -4.80 3.68 6.81
C CYS A 72 -5.45 2.90 7.95
N LEU A 73 -4.83 2.84 9.14
CA LEU A 73 -5.44 2.16 10.28
C LEU A 73 -6.60 2.97 10.86
N ASP A 74 -6.47 4.29 10.93
CA ASP A 74 -7.55 5.16 11.41
C ASP A 74 -8.77 5.05 10.50
N ILE A 75 -8.57 5.09 9.19
CA ILE A 75 -9.64 4.93 8.20
C ILE A 75 -10.28 3.55 8.33
N ALA A 76 -9.47 2.50 8.46
CA ALA A 76 -9.99 1.14 8.63
C ALA A 76 -10.85 1.01 9.88
N ASN A 77 -10.44 1.63 10.99
CA ASN A 77 -11.21 1.63 12.23
C ASN A 77 -12.53 2.39 12.08
N GLU A 78 -12.55 3.51 11.35
CA GLU A 78 -13.78 4.23 11.02
C GLU A 78 -14.74 3.38 10.20
N LEU A 79 -14.22 2.52 9.35
CA LEU A 79 -15.02 1.56 8.57
C LEU A 79 -15.46 0.34 9.38
N GLY A 80 -14.99 0.22 10.62
CA GLY A 80 -15.40 -0.84 11.53
C GLY A 80 -14.56 -2.13 11.45
N ASN A 81 -13.46 -2.14 10.69
CA ASN A 81 -12.61 -3.32 10.56
C ASN A 81 -11.15 -2.95 10.27
N ALA A 82 -10.31 -3.04 11.29
CA ALA A 82 -8.89 -2.72 11.19
C ALA A 82 -8.14 -3.56 10.13
N LYS A 83 -8.68 -4.70 9.75
CA LYS A 83 -8.05 -5.60 8.77
C LYS A 83 -8.03 -5.02 7.36
N VAL A 84 -8.86 -4.02 7.04
CA VAL A 84 -8.89 -3.40 5.71
C VAL A 84 -7.89 -2.26 5.55
N ALA A 85 -7.02 -2.03 6.55
CA ALA A 85 -5.98 -1.01 6.45
C ALA A 85 -5.07 -1.20 5.22
N ASN A 86 -4.78 -2.44 4.86
CA ASN A 86 -4.01 -2.76 3.65
C ASN A 86 -4.74 -2.30 2.38
N MET A 87 -6.05 -2.40 2.35
CA MET A 87 -6.83 -1.97 1.18
C MET A 87 -6.93 -0.45 1.09
N VAL A 88 -6.94 0.24 2.23
CA VAL A 88 -6.85 1.71 2.26
C VAL A 88 -5.51 2.15 1.63
N MET A 89 -4.42 1.52 2.03
CA MET A 89 -3.10 1.82 1.47
C MET A 89 -3.02 1.47 -0.01
N LEU A 90 -3.59 0.34 -0.42
CA LEU A 90 -3.65 -0.05 -1.83
C LEU A 90 -4.42 0.96 -2.67
N GLY A 91 -5.54 1.49 -2.15
CA GLY A 91 -6.31 2.53 -2.82
C GLY A 91 -5.49 3.80 -3.05
N ALA A 92 -4.72 4.22 -2.05
CA ALA A 92 -3.82 5.35 -2.17
C ALA A 92 -2.73 5.10 -3.22
N TYR A 93 -2.16 3.91 -3.24
CA TYR A 93 -1.15 3.51 -4.22
C TYR A 93 -1.70 3.57 -5.65
N ILE A 94 -2.87 2.99 -5.88
CA ILE A 94 -3.51 2.95 -7.21
C ILE A 94 -3.77 4.38 -7.72
N GLU A 95 -4.30 5.24 -6.88
CA GLU A 95 -4.60 6.62 -7.24
C GLU A 95 -3.32 7.41 -7.56
N ALA A 96 -2.27 7.23 -6.76
CA ALA A 96 -1.03 7.98 -6.91
C ALA A 96 -0.23 7.53 -8.13
N MET A 97 -0.16 6.22 -8.38
CA MET A 97 0.69 5.65 -9.42
C MET A 97 -0.02 5.43 -10.75
N GLY A 98 -1.32 5.15 -10.73
CA GLY A 98 -2.12 5.00 -11.95
C GLY A 98 -1.76 3.79 -12.83
N ASN A 99 -0.95 2.85 -12.32
CA ASN A 99 -0.49 1.69 -13.09
C ASN A 99 -1.45 0.50 -13.03
N LEU A 100 -2.47 0.57 -12.19
CA LEU A 100 -3.51 -0.44 -12.06
C LEU A 100 -4.88 0.24 -12.09
N GLY A 101 -5.84 -0.41 -12.75
CA GLY A 101 -7.22 0.08 -12.79
C GLY A 101 -8.00 -0.29 -11.54
N VAL A 102 -8.79 0.64 -11.04
CA VAL A 102 -9.66 0.38 -9.87
C VAL A 102 -10.65 -0.75 -10.16
N GLU A 103 -11.21 -0.79 -11.37
CA GLU A 103 -12.16 -1.82 -11.78
C GLU A 103 -11.52 -3.21 -11.78
N THR A 104 -10.25 -3.31 -12.20
CA THR A 104 -9.49 -4.58 -12.14
C THR A 104 -9.36 -5.08 -10.72
N ILE A 105 -9.09 -4.19 -9.76
CA ILE A 105 -8.99 -4.55 -8.34
C ILE A 105 -10.35 -4.97 -7.80
N LYS A 106 -11.43 -4.30 -8.17
CA LYS A 106 -12.78 -4.68 -7.77
C LYS A 106 -13.14 -6.08 -8.26
N GLU A 107 -12.85 -6.40 -9.52
CA GLU A 107 -13.05 -7.73 -10.08
C GLU A 107 -12.27 -8.79 -9.31
N MET A 108 -11.01 -8.49 -8.98
CA MET A 108 -10.17 -9.39 -8.20
C MET A 108 -10.76 -9.65 -6.81
N LEU A 109 -11.28 -8.62 -6.15
CA LEU A 109 -11.92 -8.76 -4.84
C LEU A 109 -13.14 -9.69 -4.90
N VAL A 110 -13.96 -9.59 -5.95
CA VAL A 110 -15.10 -10.48 -6.15
C VAL A 110 -14.64 -11.93 -6.26
N HIS A 111 -13.53 -12.19 -6.93
CA HIS A 111 -12.97 -13.53 -7.05
C HIS A 111 -12.33 -14.04 -5.76
N MET A 112 -11.70 -13.16 -4.98
CA MET A 112 -11.01 -13.53 -3.73
C MET A 112 -11.98 -13.77 -2.58
N PHE A 113 -13.03 -12.96 -2.48
CA PHE A 113 -14.01 -13.06 -1.40
C PHE A 113 -15.28 -13.73 -1.90
N THR A 114 -15.30 -15.06 -1.83
CA THR A 114 -16.44 -15.88 -2.25
C THR A 114 -17.13 -16.51 -1.04
N GLY A 115 -18.36 -17.00 -1.24
CA GLY A 115 -19.15 -17.63 -0.18
C GLY A 115 -19.42 -16.67 0.98
N PRO A 116 -19.20 -17.10 2.25
CA PRO A 116 -19.47 -16.24 3.42
C PRO A 116 -18.67 -14.95 3.46
N LYS A 117 -17.56 -14.89 2.73
CA LYS A 117 -16.68 -13.71 2.68
C LYS A 117 -17.12 -12.68 1.62
N ALA A 118 -18.08 -13.01 0.77
CA ALA A 118 -18.54 -12.12 -0.30
C ALA A 118 -19.06 -10.77 0.23
N LYS A 119 -19.62 -10.75 1.42
CA LYS A 119 -20.08 -9.54 2.09
C LYS A 119 -18.96 -8.56 2.44
N LEU A 120 -17.70 -9.00 2.42
CA LEU A 120 -16.54 -8.15 2.70
C LEU A 120 -16.10 -7.34 1.47
N VAL A 121 -16.60 -7.68 0.28
CA VAL A 121 -16.22 -6.99 -0.97
C VAL A 121 -16.55 -5.50 -0.90
N ASP A 122 -17.76 -5.14 -0.48
CA ASP A 122 -18.19 -3.75 -0.39
C ASP A 122 -17.34 -2.95 0.60
N LEU A 123 -17.01 -3.55 1.74
CA LEU A 123 -16.15 -2.93 2.74
C LEU A 123 -14.74 -2.66 2.17
N ASN A 124 -14.18 -3.62 1.45
CA ASN A 124 -12.87 -3.47 0.83
C ASN A 124 -12.88 -2.43 -0.30
N ILE A 125 -13.95 -2.35 -1.08
CA ILE A 125 -14.11 -1.32 -2.11
C ILE A 125 -14.19 0.08 -1.47
N GLU A 126 -14.92 0.23 -0.38
CA GLU A 126 -14.98 1.50 0.35
C GLU A 126 -13.60 1.87 0.92
N ALA A 127 -12.85 0.89 1.43
CA ALA A 127 -11.47 1.11 1.90
C ALA A 127 -10.58 1.64 0.77
N LEU A 128 -10.65 1.04 -0.42
CA LEU A 128 -9.93 1.50 -1.60
C LEU A 128 -10.30 2.95 -1.95
N ARG A 129 -11.58 3.26 -1.94
CA ARG A 129 -12.08 4.60 -2.25
C ARG A 129 -11.56 5.65 -1.24
N ARG A 130 -11.62 5.32 0.03
CA ARG A 130 -11.14 6.22 1.11
C ARG A 130 -9.63 6.43 1.02
N GLY A 131 -8.88 5.39 0.71
CA GLY A 131 -7.43 5.49 0.50
C GLY A 131 -7.08 6.37 -0.69
N ALA A 132 -7.77 6.20 -1.81
CA ALA A 132 -7.58 7.02 -3.00
C ALA A 132 -7.86 8.51 -2.70
N ALA A 133 -8.85 8.80 -1.88
CA ALA A 133 -9.19 10.17 -1.50
C ALA A 133 -8.07 10.87 -0.70
N CYS A 134 -7.21 10.12 -0.03
CA CYS A 134 -6.07 10.68 0.72
C CYS A 134 -4.99 11.27 -0.18
N VAL A 135 -4.93 10.85 -1.43
CA VAL A 135 -3.90 11.27 -2.40
C VAL A 135 -4.33 12.49 -3.21
N LYS A 136 -5.62 12.69 -3.36
CA LYS A 136 -6.20 13.79 -4.12
C LYS A 136 -6.04 15.15 -3.46
#